data_c5b14c6b361d4c20a819de29564653a1
#
_entry.id   c5b14c6b361d4c20a819de29564653a1
#
_cell.length_a   1.000
_cell.length_b   1.000
_cell.length_c   1.000
_cell.angle_alpha   90.00
_cell.angle_beta   90.00
_cell.angle_gamma   90.00
#
_symmetry.space_group_name_H-M   'P 1'
#
loop_
_entity.id
_entity.type
_entity.pdbx_description
1 polymer ?
#
loop_
_entity_poly.entity_id
_entity_poly.type
_entity_poly.pdbx_seq_one_letter_code
_entity_poly.pdbx_strand_id
1 'polypeptide(L)'
;KKWCFGQVLYIYAGSVIYAFVLFFSTIIINIGHIKWGTSWGKVLGSAGTSTVLSTLGINYTTVKVPTIVIRYYTPAQAMFFSFLLMVLSFIFIGLLIYTVNVITKTNVAGTIIAGFFVILTAVVDGNQRLIWFSPISWNSLNNIDVAGMTANPSIGYVLGMYVLLIAVLTFLAVFFGRKQEIIVRNEH
;
A
#
# COMPACT_ATOMS: atom_id res chain seq x y z
N LYS A 1 27.86 -10.01 6.56
CA LYS A 1 27.14 -8.92 7.29
C LYS A 1 26.79 -7.74 6.38
N LYS A 2 27.71 -7.30 5.48
CA LYS A 2 27.50 -6.13 4.60
C LYS A 2 26.51 -6.42 3.47
N TRP A 3 26.53 -7.64 2.91
CA TRP A 3 25.69 -8.01 1.76
C TRP A 3 24.19 -8.03 2.12
N CYS A 4 23.83 -8.70 3.20
CA CYS A 4 22.43 -8.81 3.64
C CYS A 4 21.81 -7.42 3.98
N PHE A 5 22.61 -6.55 4.64
CA PHE A 5 22.19 -5.18 4.92
C PHE A 5 22.04 -4.36 3.62
N GLY A 6 22.93 -4.56 2.64
CA GLY A 6 22.83 -3.95 1.33
C GLY A 6 21.55 -4.33 0.58
N GLN A 7 21.12 -5.60 0.66
CA GLN A 7 19.88 -6.06 0.05
C GLN A 7 18.65 -5.41 0.68
N VAL A 8 18.61 -5.31 2.01
CA VAL A 8 17.52 -4.62 2.71
C VAL A 8 17.46 -3.15 2.31
N LEU A 9 18.61 -2.44 2.30
CA LEU A 9 18.67 -1.05 1.83
C LEU A 9 18.20 -0.90 0.39
N TYR A 10 18.59 -1.84 -0.49
CA TYR A 10 18.14 -1.85 -1.88
C TYR A 10 16.62 -1.97 -2.00
N ILE A 11 15.98 -2.81 -1.16
CA ILE A 11 14.53 -2.95 -1.13
C ILE A 11 13.87 -1.63 -0.72
N TYR A 12 14.37 -0.96 0.32
CA TYR A 12 13.84 0.33 0.74
C TYR A 12 13.97 1.39 -0.36
N ALA A 13 15.18 1.57 -0.88
CA ALA A 13 15.45 2.55 -1.93
C ALA A 13 14.66 2.25 -3.21
N GLY A 14 14.66 0.99 -3.65
CA GLY A 14 13.92 0.54 -4.83
C GLY A 14 12.41 0.75 -4.69
N SER A 15 11.84 0.46 -3.53
CA SER A 15 10.41 0.69 -3.26
C SER A 15 10.04 2.17 -3.33
N VAL A 16 10.87 3.05 -2.77
CA VAL A 16 10.66 4.49 -2.84
C VAL A 16 10.76 4.99 -4.28
N ILE A 17 11.82 4.60 -5.01
CA ILE A 17 12.01 5.00 -6.40
C ILE A 17 10.84 4.51 -7.27
N TYR A 18 10.42 3.26 -7.10
CA TYR A 18 9.31 2.69 -7.86
C TYR A 18 7.99 3.42 -7.59
N ALA A 19 7.71 3.74 -6.32
CA ALA A 19 6.55 4.53 -5.94
C ALA A 19 6.60 5.93 -6.57
N PHE A 20 7.76 6.58 -6.57
CA PHE A 20 7.94 7.87 -7.24
C PHE A 20 7.65 7.78 -8.74
N VAL A 21 8.21 6.78 -9.43
CA VAL A 21 7.99 6.61 -10.88
C VAL A 21 6.51 6.43 -11.18
N LEU A 22 5.79 5.58 -10.43
CA LEU A 22 4.35 5.38 -10.63
C LEU A 22 3.54 6.64 -10.34
N PHE A 23 3.85 7.33 -9.25
CA PHE A 23 3.13 8.52 -8.84
C PHE A 23 3.32 9.66 -9.86
N PHE A 24 4.56 9.95 -10.23
CA PHE A 24 4.86 11.00 -11.20
C PHE A 24 4.38 10.66 -12.62
N SER A 25 4.44 9.40 -13.05
CA SER A 25 3.87 9.02 -14.35
C SER A 25 2.36 9.29 -14.41
N THR A 26 1.64 9.03 -13.31
CA THR A 26 0.21 9.34 -13.22
C THR A 26 -0.04 10.85 -13.33
N ILE A 27 0.79 11.68 -12.68
CA ILE A 27 0.70 13.14 -12.78
C ILE A 27 1.00 13.62 -14.19
N ILE A 28 2.08 13.12 -14.81
CA ILE A 28 2.51 13.52 -16.16
C ILE A 28 1.43 13.21 -17.20
N ILE A 29 0.85 12.01 -17.15
CA ILE A 29 -0.22 11.62 -18.09
C ILE A 29 -1.45 12.53 -17.96
N ASN A 30 -1.74 13.02 -16.76
CA ASN A 30 -2.91 13.84 -16.48
C ASN A 30 -2.61 15.34 -16.41
N ILE A 31 -1.40 15.81 -16.72
CA ILE A 31 -0.97 17.20 -16.47
C ILE A 31 -1.88 18.25 -17.13
N GLY A 32 -2.41 17.94 -18.32
CA GLY A 32 -3.35 18.81 -19.02
C GLY A 32 -4.76 18.86 -18.44
N HIS A 33 -5.10 17.94 -17.56
CA HIS A 33 -6.43 17.79 -16.95
C HIS A 33 -6.44 18.09 -15.45
N ILE A 34 -5.27 18.23 -14.83
CA ILE A 34 -5.13 18.53 -13.41
C ILE A 34 -5.44 20.01 -13.18
N LYS A 35 -6.48 20.29 -12.41
CA LYS A 35 -6.74 21.62 -11.85
C LYS A 35 -6.05 21.72 -10.50
N TRP A 36 -4.98 22.48 -10.47
CA TRP A 36 -4.24 22.78 -9.24
C TRP A 36 -5.10 23.68 -8.34
N GLY A 37 -5.66 23.11 -7.28
CA GLY A 37 -6.52 23.85 -6.34
C GLY A 37 -6.70 23.10 -5.03
N THR A 38 -7.22 23.77 -4.04
CA THR A 38 -7.49 23.23 -2.70
C THR A 38 -8.82 22.45 -2.64
N SER A 39 -9.66 22.57 -3.66
CA SER A 39 -10.97 21.91 -3.72
C SER A 39 -11.00 20.83 -4.80
N TRP A 40 -11.74 19.77 -4.51
CA TRP A 40 -12.07 18.76 -5.52
C TRP A 40 -12.83 19.42 -6.68
N GLY A 41 -12.47 19.08 -7.92
CA GLY A 41 -13.15 19.63 -9.09
C GLY A 41 -14.67 19.37 -9.06
N LYS A 42 -15.45 20.13 -9.86
CA LYS A 42 -16.91 20.08 -9.84
C LYS A 42 -17.48 18.65 -9.93
N VAL A 43 -16.87 17.76 -10.74
CA VAL A 43 -17.36 16.39 -10.92
C VAL A 43 -17.14 15.53 -9.66
N LEU A 44 -15.93 15.55 -9.08
CA LEU A 44 -15.65 14.78 -7.87
C LEU A 44 -16.28 15.41 -6.62
N GLY A 45 -16.32 16.74 -6.54
CA GLY A 45 -16.97 17.44 -5.44
C GLY A 45 -18.48 17.19 -5.41
N SER A 46 -19.16 17.15 -6.57
CA SER A 46 -20.57 16.79 -6.66
C SER A 46 -20.82 15.28 -6.44
N ALA A 47 -19.90 14.41 -6.86
CA ALA A 47 -19.97 12.99 -6.58
C ALA A 47 -19.81 12.65 -5.09
N GLY A 48 -19.12 13.51 -4.32
CA GLY A 48 -19.01 13.40 -2.87
C GLY A 48 -20.31 13.73 -2.12
N THR A 49 -21.27 14.38 -2.76
CA THR A 49 -22.62 14.59 -2.26
C THR A 49 -23.52 13.50 -2.85
N SER A 50 -23.97 12.57 -2.03
CA SER A 50 -24.67 11.33 -2.39
C SER A 50 -25.94 11.50 -3.26
N THR A 51 -26.46 12.69 -3.41
CA THR A 51 -27.67 13.00 -4.20
C THR A 51 -27.43 13.03 -5.72
N VAL A 52 -26.21 13.32 -6.19
CA VAL A 52 -25.95 13.52 -7.63
C VAL A 52 -25.77 12.19 -8.38
N LEU A 53 -25.19 11.17 -7.73
CA LEU A 53 -24.98 9.86 -8.36
C LEU A 53 -26.31 9.12 -8.62
N SER A 54 -27.29 9.26 -7.73
CA SER A 54 -28.62 8.67 -7.92
C SER A 54 -29.39 9.36 -9.05
N THR A 55 -29.21 10.66 -9.27
CA THR A 55 -29.86 11.40 -10.35
C THR A 55 -29.23 11.12 -11.72
N LEU A 56 -27.97 10.72 -11.78
CA LEU A 56 -27.29 10.37 -13.03
C LEU A 56 -27.50 8.91 -13.47
N GLY A 57 -28.26 8.11 -12.71
CA GLY A 57 -28.53 6.70 -13.03
C GLY A 57 -27.26 5.82 -13.01
N ILE A 58 -26.17 6.29 -12.43
CA ILE A 58 -24.92 5.54 -12.34
C ILE A 58 -25.08 4.51 -11.21
N ASN A 59 -25.06 3.24 -11.57
CA ASN A 59 -25.09 2.16 -10.59
C ASN A 59 -23.84 2.21 -9.69
N TYR A 60 -24.05 2.36 -8.40
CA TYR A 60 -22.99 2.40 -7.37
C TYR A 60 -22.07 1.16 -7.38
N THR A 61 -22.49 0.08 -8.01
CA THR A 61 -21.70 -1.15 -8.16
C THR A 61 -20.54 -1.02 -9.14
N THR A 62 -20.62 -0.06 -10.08
CA THR A 62 -19.64 0.05 -11.17
C THR A 62 -18.52 1.06 -10.87
N VAL A 63 -18.79 2.08 -10.06
CA VAL A 63 -17.81 3.11 -9.71
C VAL A 63 -17.80 3.33 -8.20
N LYS A 64 -16.77 2.87 -7.52
CA LYS A 64 -16.54 3.18 -6.11
C LYS A 64 -16.02 4.62 -5.97
N VAL A 65 -16.92 5.57 -5.69
CA VAL A 65 -16.54 6.96 -5.42
C VAL A 65 -16.10 7.08 -3.96
N PRO A 66 -14.90 7.59 -3.68
CA PRO A 66 -14.39 7.74 -2.32
C PRO A 66 -15.04 8.94 -1.59
N THR A 67 -16.35 8.87 -1.35
CA THR A 67 -17.15 9.99 -0.81
C THR A 67 -16.62 10.51 0.52
N ILE A 68 -16.16 9.62 1.41
CA ILE A 68 -15.61 9.99 2.72
C ILE A 68 -14.28 10.72 2.53
N VAL A 69 -13.39 10.22 1.66
CA VAL A 69 -12.10 10.87 1.37
C VAL A 69 -12.33 12.28 0.78
N ILE A 70 -13.26 12.41 -0.17
CA ILE A 70 -13.59 13.70 -0.80
C ILE A 70 -14.12 14.71 0.22
N ARG A 71 -14.87 14.25 1.21
CA ARG A 71 -15.48 15.12 2.24
C ARG A 71 -14.48 15.61 3.28
N TYR A 72 -13.52 14.76 3.68
CA TYR A 72 -12.64 15.03 4.82
C TYR A 72 -11.21 15.41 4.44
N TYR A 73 -10.74 15.05 3.24
CA TYR A 73 -9.41 15.40 2.77
C TYR A 73 -9.45 16.38 1.61
N THR A 74 -8.50 17.29 1.59
CA THR A 74 -8.18 18.06 0.38
C THR A 74 -7.50 17.13 -0.65
N PRO A 75 -7.55 17.43 -1.96
CA PRO A 75 -6.85 16.66 -2.98
C PRO A 75 -5.37 16.43 -2.66
N ALA A 76 -4.67 17.46 -2.17
CA ALA A 76 -3.26 17.37 -1.79
C ALA A 76 -3.02 16.39 -0.63
N GLN A 77 -3.88 16.44 0.40
CA GLN A 77 -3.79 15.49 1.53
C GLN A 77 -4.07 14.05 1.08
N ALA A 78 -5.10 13.84 0.26
CA ALA A 78 -5.41 12.53 -0.27
C ALA A 78 -4.26 11.97 -1.12
N MET A 79 -3.65 12.79 -1.98
CA MET A 79 -2.47 12.42 -2.76
C MET A 79 -1.28 12.07 -1.87
N PHE A 80 -0.99 12.86 -0.85
CA PHE A 80 0.10 12.61 0.09
C PHE A 80 -0.07 11.28 0.83
N PHE A 81 -1.26 11.04 1.42
CA PHE A 81 -1.52 9.79 2.12
C PHE A 81 -1.52 8.58 1.19
N SER A 82 -2.08 8.71 -0.01
CA SER A 82 -2.03 7.63 -1.01
C SER A 82 -0.59 7.29 -1.41
N PHE A 83 0.25 8.30 -1.63
CA PHE A 83 1.66 8.10 -1.92
C PHE A 83 2.40 7.41 -0.75
N LEU A 84 2.18 7.88 0.48
CA LEU A 84 2.79 7.31 1.68
C LEU A 84 2.40 5.82 1.85
N LEU A 85 1.11 5.50 1.73
CA LEU A 85 0.61 4.13 1.84
C LEU A 85 1.18 3.24 0.72
N MET A 86 1.31 3.77 -0.50
CA MET A 86 1.91 3.05 -1.61
C MET A 86 3.39 2.71 -1.35
N VAL A 87 4.18 3.66 -0.84
CA VAL A 87 5.58 3.42 -0.44
C VAL A 87 5.66 2.32 0.62
N LEU A 88 4.85 2.42 1.68
CA LEU A 88 4.84 1.43 2.76
C LEU A 88 4.43 0.04 2.28
N SER A 89 3.44 -0.05 1.38
CA SER A 89 3.02 -1.31 0.76
C SER A 89 4.14 -1.95 -0.05
N PHE A 90 4.88 -1.17 -0.85
CA PHE A 90 5.99 -1.71 -1.64
C PHE A 90 7.15 -2.18 -0.78
N ILE A 91 7.50 -1.42 0.28
CA ILE A 91 8.52 -1.86 1.25
C ILE A 91 8.07 -3.17 1.91
N PHE A 92 6.82 -3.25 2.37
CA PHE A 92 6.27 -4.46 2.99
C PHE A 92 6.34 -5.67 2.05
N ILE A 93 5.86 -5.55 0.80
CA ILE A 93 5.88 -6.64 -0.18
C ILE A 93 7.32 -7.05 -0.52
N GLY A 94 8.22 -6.09 -0.75
CA GLY A 94 9.62 -6.37 -1.04
C GLY A 94 10.34 -7.10 0.09
N LEU A 95 10.14 -6.65 1.33
CA LEU A 95 10.69 -7.32 2.51
C LEU A 95 10.07 -8.69 2.74
N LEU A 96 8.76 -8.86 2.50
CA LEU A 96 8.08 -10.14 2.61
C LEU A 96 8.68 -11.17 1.64
N ILE A 97 8.82 -10.79 0.36
CA ILE A 97 9.42 -11.66 -0.67
C ILE A 97 10.84 -12.05 -0.27
N TYR A 98 11.66 -11.07 0.08
CA TYR A 98 13.05 -11.31 0.46
C TYR A 98 13.16 -12.20 1.69
N THR A 99 12.43 -11.90 2.76
CA THR A 99 12.47 -12.64 4.02
C THR A 99 12.04 -14.09 3.83
N VAL A 100 10.95 -14.33 3.11
CA VAL A 100 10.46 -15.68 2.82
C VAL A 100 11.47 -16.47 1.99
N ASN A 101 12.02 -15.86 0.92
CA ASN A 101 13.02 -16.50 0.08
C ASN A 101 14.28 -16.87 0.86
N VAL A 102 14.73 -16.01 1.78
CA VAL A 102 15.87 -16.29 2.68
C VAL A 102 15.55 -17.44 3.62
N ILE A 103 14.37 -17.50 4.22
CA ILE A 103 13.98 -18.56 5.16
C ILE A 103 13.84 -19.90 4.45
N THR A 104 13.16 -19.92 3.30
CA THR A 104 12.87 -21.16 2.53
C THR A 104 14.03 -21.61 1.66
N LYS A 105 15.06 -20.76 1.50
CA LYS A 105 16.20 -20.99 0.58
C LYS A 105 15.75 -21.20 -0.88
N THR A 106 14.64 -20.62 -1.28
CA THR A 106 14.09 -20.70 -2.64
C THR A 106 13.86 -19.31 -3.18
N ASN A 107 13.98 -19.12 -4.49
CA ASN A 107 13.78 -17.81 -5.14
C ASN A 107 12.30 -17.54 -5.50
N VAL A 108 11.40 -18.49 -5.26
CA VAL A 108 10.01 -18.44 -5.75
C VAL A 108 8.99 -18.34 -4.61
N ALA A 109 9.30 -18.91 -3.43
CA ALA A 109 8.33 -19.01 -2.33
C ALA A 109 7.80 -17.64 -1.87
N GLY A 110 8.67 -16.64 -1.78
CA GLY A 110 8.28 -15.28 -1.41
C GLY A 110 7.32 -14.64 -2.41
N THR A 111 7.54 -14.86 -3.70
CA THR A 111 6.66 -14.35 -4.75
C THR A 111 5.28 -15.01 -4.71
N ILE A 112 5.21 -16.31 -4.43
CA ILE A 112 3.93 -17.03 -4.28
C ILE A 112 3.16 -16.46 -3.09
N ILE A 113 3.81 -16.28 -1.94
CA ILE A 113 3.15 -15.72 -0.74
C ILE A 113 2.70 -14.28 -0.99
N ALA A 114 3.53 -13.45 -1.62
CA ALA A 114 3.13 -12.08 -1.97
C ALA A 114 1.94 -12.08 -2.94
N GLY A 115 1.93 -12.95 -3.95
CA GLY A 115 0.81 -13.14 -4.86
C GLY A 115 -0.48 -13.55 -4.14
N PHE A 116 -0.38 -14.45 -3.16
CA PHE A 116 -1.52 -14.82 -2.32
C PHE A 116 -2.11 -13.62 -1.57
N PHE A 117 -1.27 -12.77 -0.98
CA PHE A 117 -1.72 -11.55 -0.32
C PHE A 117 -2.39 -10.57 -1.28
N VAL A 118 -1.92 -10.47 -2.53
CA VAL A 118 -2.55 -9.63 -3.56
C VAL A 118 -3.94 -10.18 -3.93
N ILE A 119 -4.07 -11.49 -4.12
CA ILE A 119 -5.36 -12.13 -4.41
C ILE A 119 -6.33 -11.95 -3.23
N LEU A 120 -5.82 -12.03 -1.99
CA LEU A 120 -6.62 -11.84 -0.80
C LEU A 120 -7.29 -10.46 -0.77
N THR A 121 -6.69 -9.42 -1.36
CA THR A 121 -7.31 -8.08 -1.40
C THR A 121 -8.64 -8.08 -2.14
N ALA A 122 -8.77 -8.88 -3.21
CA ALA A 122 -10.01 -9.00 -3.96
C ALA A 122 -11.15 -9.64 -3.12
N VAL A 123 -10.79 -10.57 -2.23
CA VAL A 123 -11.74 -11.22 -1.31
C VAL A 123 -12.12 -10.26 -0.17
N VAL A 124 -11.16 -9.47 0.29
CA VAL A 124 -11.34 -8.52 1.40
C VAL A 124 -12.28 -7.38 1.03
N ASP A 125 -12.32 -6.96 -0.23
CA ASP A 125 -13.23 -5.91 -0.72
C ASP A 125 -14.73 -6.25 -0.49
N GLY A 126 -15.07 -7.53 -0.28
CA GLY A 126 -16.41 -8.00 0.07
C GLY A 126 -16.68 -8.14 1.57
N ASN A 127 -15.66 -8.07 2.43
CA ASN A 127 -15.82 -8.33 3.87
C ASN A 127 -15.02 -7.34 4.72
N GLN A 128 -15.69 -6.34 5.31
CA GLN A 128 -15.08 -5.28 6.11
C GLN A 128 -14.23 -5.79 7.29
N ARG A 129 -14.55 -6.94 7.88
CA ARG A 129 -13.77 -7.48 9.01
C ARG A 129 -12.38 -7.93 8.59
N LEU A 130 -12.22 -8.40 7.36
CA LEU A 130 -10.94 -8.87 6.84
C LEU A 130 -9.97 -7.72 6.50
N ILE A 131 -10.48 -6.50 6.31
CA ILE A 131 -9.66 -5.31 6.03
C ILE A 131 -8.64 -5.08 7.16
N TRP A 132 -8.99 -5.38 8.41
CA TRP A 132 -8.10 -5.21 9.57
C TRP A 132 -6.82 -6.06 9.49
N PHE A 133 -6.86 -7.18 8.77
CA PHE A 133 -5.76 -8.14 8.66
C PHE A 133 -5.10 -8.18 7.29
N SER A 134 -5.50 -7.31 6.36
CA SER A 134 -4.95 -7.30 4.99
C SER A 134 -4.09 -6.06 4.74
N PRO A 135 -2.74 -6.14 4.94
CA PRO A 135 -1.85 -4.99 4.75
C PRO A 135 -1.92 -4.38 3.36
N ILE A 136 -2.10 -5.20 2.32
CA ILE A 136 -2.17 -4.71 0.95
C ILE A 136 -3.47 -3.94 0.69
N SER A 137 -4.59 -4.31 1.34
CA SER A 137 -5.87 -3.60 1.22
C SER A 137 -5.81 -2.18 1.80
N TRP A 138 -4.89 -1.90 2.73
CA TRP A 138 -4.70 -0.56 3.29
C TRP A 138 -4.07 0.45 2.33
N ASN A 139 -3.60 -0.01 1.17
CA ASN A 139 -3.09 0.90 0.13
C ASN A 139 -4.18 1.82 -0.46
N SER A 140 -5.45 1.46 -0.29
CA SER A 140 -6.59 2.27 -0.70
C SER A 140 -7.15 3.08 0.47
N LEU A 141 -7.23 4.41 0.33
CA LEU A 141 -7.86 5.29 1.31
C LEU A 141 -9.35 4.97 1.55
N ASN A 142 -10.02 4.30 0.60
CA ASN A 142 -11.41 3.83 0.78
C ASN A 142 -11.56 2.75 1.85
N ASN A 143 -10.49 2.01 2.13
CA ASN A 143 -10.46 0.93 3.09
C ASN A 143 -10.01 1.41 4.48
N ILE A 144 -9.81 2.71 4.65
CA ILE A 144 -9.34 3.35 5.88
C ILE A 144 -10.43 4.24 6.43
N ASP A 145 -10.65 4.18 7.74
CA ASP A 145 -11.54 5.12 8.42
C ASP A 145 -10.83 6.45 8.65
N VAL A 146 -11.25 7.43 7.85
CA VAL A 146 -10.70 8.79 7.87
C VAL A 146 -11.39 9.67 8.90
N ALA A 147 -12.66 9.36 9.21
CA ALA A 147 -13.55 10.25 9.93
C ALA A 147 -14.06 9.67 11.27
N GLY A 148 -13.66 8.46 11.63
CA GLY A 148 -14.21 7.75 12.79
C GLY A 148 -15.67 7.29 12.60
N MET A 149 -16.12 7.16 11.34
CA MET A 149 -17.52 6.86 10.99
C MET A 149 -17.71 5.47 10.41
N THR A 150 -16.65 4.76 10.12
CA THR A 150 -16.70 3.43 9.50
C THR A 150 -16.12 2.36 10.42
N ALA A 151 -16.49 1.10 10.19
CA ALA A 151 -15.88 -0.03 10.87
C ALA A 151 -14.49 -0.40 10.36
N ASN A 152 -13.91 0.42 9.46
CA ASN A 152 -12.58 0.21 8.89
C ASN A 152 -11.47 0.63 9.87
N PRO A 153 -10.23 0.14 9.68
CA PRO A 153 -9.11 0.56 10.51
C PRO A 153 -8.80 2.05 10.35
N SER A 154 -8.47 2.72 11.44
CA SER A 154 -8.05 4.13 11.40
C SER A 154 -6.68 4.28 10.73
N ILE A 155 -6.38 5.48 10.20
CA ILE A 155 -5.08 5.74 9.58
C ILE A 155 -3.91 5.55 10.55
N GLY A 156 -4.09 5.89 11.83
CA GLY A 156 -3.09 5.67 12.87
C GLY A 156 -2.80 4.18 13.10
N TYR A 157 -3.83 3.34 13.12
CA TYR A 157 -3.68 1.89 13.18
C TYR A 157 -2.90 1.35 11.98
N VAL A 158 -3.29 1.76 10.78
CA VAL A 158 -2.66 1.31 9.53
C VAL A 158 -1.18 1.67 9.50
N LEU A 159 -0.83 2.92 9.80
CA LEU A 159 0.57 3.35 9.85
C LEU A 159 1.37 2.62 10.94
N GLY A 160 0.80 2.46 12.13
CA GLY A 160 1.43 1.72 13.22
C GLY A 160 1.68 0.25 12.86
N MET A 161 0.70 -0.40 12.23
CA MET A 161 0.84 -1.79 11.78
C MET A 161 1.87 -1.94 10.65
N TYR A 162 1.93 -1.01 9.69
CA TYR A 162 2.99 -1.02 8.68
C TYR A 162 4.37 -0.90 9.31
N VAL A 163 4.57 0.07 10.23
CA VAL A 163 5.85 0.23 10.93
C VAL A 163 6.23 -1.05 11.67
N LEU A 164 5.30 -1.67 12.39
CA LEU A 164 5.52 -2.91 13.11
C LEU A 164 5.89 -4.06 12.15
N LEU A 165 5.10 -4.29 11.10
CA LEU A 165 5.34 -5.36 10.14
C LEU A 165 6.68 -5.19 9.40
N ILE A 166 6.99 -3.96 8.96
CA ILE A 166 8.25 -3.64 8.30
C ILE A 166 9.43 -3.86 9.25
N ALA A 167 9.32 -3.45 10.53
CA ALA A 167 10.36 -3.67 11.52
C ALA A 167 10.60 -5.16 11.78
N VAL A 168 9.53 -5.94 11.95
CA VAL A 168 9.62 -7.40 12.15
C VAL A 168 10.24 -8.08 10.93
N LEU A 169 9.78 -7.77 9.72
CA LEU A 169 10.34 -8.36 8.49
C LEU A 169 11.80 -7.97 8.30
N THR A 170 12.17 -6.71 8.56
CA THR A 170 13.57 -6.25 8.50
C THR A 170 14.45 -7.02 9.50
N PHE A 171 13.96 -7.19 10.73
CA PHE A 171 14.68 -7.97 11.75
C PHE A 171 14.87 -9.43 11.29
N LEU A 172 13.82 -10.09 10.83
CA LEU A 172 13.87 -11.47 10.33
C LEU A 172 14.78 -11.61 9.11
N ALA A 173 14.69 -10.68 8.16
CA ALA A 173 15.54 -10.64 6.98
C ALA A 173 17.02 -10.58 7.34
N VAL A 174 17.39 -9.70 8.26
CA VAL A 174 18.78 -9.55 8.72
C VAL A 174 19.22 -10.75 9.55
N PHE A 175 18.35 -11.27 10.42
CA PHE A 175 18.67 -12.40 11.30
C PHE A 175 18.95 -13.68 10.50
N PHE A 176 18.03 -14.06 9.62
CA PHE A 176 18.17 -15.26 8.81
C PHE A 176 19.21 -15.11 7.69
N GLY A 177 19.32 -13.93 7.08
CA GLY A 177 20.31 -13.65 6.06
C GLY A 177 21.75 -13.76 6.57
N ARG A 178 22.02 -13.29 7.80
CA ARG A 178 23.34 -13.46 8.43
C ARG A 178 23.71 -14.93 8.64
N LYS A 179 22.73 -15.76 8.97
CA LYS A 179 22.94 -17.19 9.18
C LYS A 179 23.36 -17.92 7.90
N GLN A 180 22.80 -17.50 6.76
CA GLN A 180 23.16 -18.07 5.46
C GLN A 180 24.57 -17.66 4.99
N GLU A 181 24.96 -16.40 5.18
CA GLU A 181 26.33 -15.93 4.86
C GLU A 181 27.42 -16.70 5.59
N ILE A 182 27.16 -17.15 6.83
CA ILE A 182 28.11 -17.92 7.62
C ILE A 182 28.28 -19.34 7.04
N ILE A 183 27.20 -19.97 6.58
CA ILE A 183 27.24 -21.32 6.01
C ILE A 183 28.06 -21.34 4.72
N VAL A 184 27.80 -20.43 3.80
CA VAL A 184 28.53 -20.32 2.52
C VAL A 184 30.03 -20.04 2.74
N ARG A 185 30.39 -19.28 3.78
CA ARG A 185 31.79 -18.96 4.10
C ARG A 185 32.56 -20.16 4.66
N ASN A 186 31.89 -21.13 5.27
CA ASN A 186 32.54 -22.30 5.85
C ASN A 186 32.70 -23.44 4.83
N GLU A 187 32.12 -23.31 3.63
CA GLU A 187 32.24 -24.29 2.53
C GLU A 187 33.39 -23.95 1.54
N HIS A 188 34.11 -22.85 1.75
CA HIS A 188 35.29 -22.40 1.02
C HIS A 188 36.49 -22.31 1.96
#